data_05dc47f4a7d215440c9829d6faedda7a
#
_entry.id   05dc47f4a7d215440c9829d6faedda7a
#
_cell.length_a   1.000
_cell.length_b   1.000
_cell.length_c   1.000
_cell.angle_alpha   90.00
_cell.angle_beta   90.00
_cell.angle_gamma   90.00
#
_symmetry.space_group_name_H-M   'P 1'
#
loop_
_entity.id
_entity.type
_entity.pdbx_description
1 polymer ?
#
loop_
_entity_poly.entity_id
_entity_poly.type
_entity_poly.pdbx_seq_one_letter_code
_entity_poly.pdbx_strand_id
1 'polypeptide(L)' 'MAQEDADPVRRPRGWALTELVREDLELLGVAELEERIEGLEAEIARVRAQIARKQAGKAAADALFSKPG' A
#
# COMPACT_ATOMS: atom_id res chain seq x y z
N MET A 1 -27.48 2.92 16.16
CA MET A 1 -27.05 2.98 15.88
C MET A 1 -26.12 2.84 15.62
N ALA A 2 -25.75 2.90 15.58
CA ALA A 2 -24.94 2.80 15.27
C ALA A 2 -24.03 2.81 15.50
N GLN A 3 -23.55 2.83 15.73
CA GLN A 3 -22.74 2.98 15.70
C GLN A 3 -22.04 2.54 15.71
N GLU A 4 -22.14 2.00 15.89
CA GLU A 4 -21.39 1.48 15.81
C GLU A 4 -20.54 1.44 15.10
N ASP A 5 -20.58 1.28 14.65
CA ASP A 5 -19.74 1.54 13.80
C ASP A 5 -19.03 2.51 14.15
N ALA A 6 -19.41 3.07 14.72
CA ALA A 6 -18.73 4.13 15.19
C ALA A 6 -17.42 3.81 15.71
N ASP A 7 -17.18 2.67 16.13
CA ASP A 7 -15.91 2.35 16.70
C ASP A 7 -15.15 1.43 15.80
N PRO A 8 -14.48 1.99 14.83
CA PRO A 8 -13.76 1.17 13.89
C PRO A 8 -12.66 0.41 14.56
N VAL A 9 -12.51 -0.80 14.13
CA VAL A 9 -11.39 -1.60 14.57
C VAL A 9 -10.11 -0.94 14.12
N ARG A 10 -9.21 -0.71 15.06
CA ARG A 10 -7.94 -0.14 14.71
C ARG A 10 -7.00 -1.20 14.25
N ARG A 11 -6.58 -1.10 13.02
CA ARG A 11 -5.69 -2.08 12.43
C ARG A 11 -4.31 -1.47 12.29
N PRO A 12 -3.28 -2.23 12.61
CA PRO A 12 -1.93 -1.70 12.47
C PRO A 12 -1.61 -1.42 11.00
N ARG A 13 -0.66 -0.54 10.80
CA ARG A 13 -0.20 -0.27 9.45
C ARG A 13 0.27 -1.55 8.80
N GLY A 14 -0.10 -1.72 7.55
CA GLY A 14 0.31 -2.89 6.81
C GLY A 14 -0.48 -4.14 7.11
N TRP A 15 -1.55 -4.03 7.91
CA TRP A 15 -2.33 -5.22 8.23
C TRP A 15 -2.87 -5.90 6.96
N ALA A 16 -3.22 -5.11 5.96
CA ALA A 16 -3.81 -5.67 4.75
C ALA A 16 -2.82 -6.57 4.01
N LEU A 17 -1.56 -6.14 3.96
CA LEU A 17 -0.55 -6.97 3.32
C LEU A 17 -0.34 -8.25 4.11
N THR A 18 -0.32 -8.15 5.42
CA THR A 18 -0.17 -9.32 6.27
C THR A 18 -1.29 -10.33 6.02
N GLU A 19 -2.52 -9.84 5.91
CA GLU A 19 -3.64 -10.74 5.66
C GLU A 19 -3.57 -11.32 4.26
N LEU A 20 -3.16 -10.51 3.31
CA LEU A 20 -3.06 -10.97 1.92
C LEU A 20 -2.12 -12.16 1.80
N VAL A 21 -0.95 -12.07 2.42
CA VAL A 21 0.05 -13.12 2.26
C VAL A 21 -0.28 -14.37 3.05
N ARG A 22 -1.31 -14.31 3.88
CA ARG A 22 -1.76 -15.46 4.66
C ARG A 22 -2.93 -16.19 4.00
N GLU A 23 -3.46 -15.65 2.93
CA GLU A 23 -4.57 -16.27 2.27
C GLU A 23 -4.19 -17.63 1.69
N ASP A 24 -5.11 -18.58 1.78
CA ASP A 24 -4.86 -19.93 1.30
C ASP A 24 -5.06 -19.96 -0.22
N LEU A 25 -3.97 -20.00 -0.95
CA LEU A 25 -4.01 -19.94 -2.39
C LEU A 25 -4.57 -21.21 -3.02
N GLU A 26 -4.60 -22.30 -2.28
CA GLU A 26 -5.16 -23.54 -2.82
C GLU A 26 -6.63 -23.44 -3.10
N LEU A 27 -7.31 -22.49 -2.48
CA LEU A 27 -8.73 -22.29 -2.70
C LEU A 27 -9.03 -21.58 -4.00
N LEU A 28 -8.01 -21.07 -4.69
CA LEU A 28 -8.19 -20.25 -5.87
C LEU A 28 -7.89 -21.04 -7.13
N GLY A 29 -8.70 -20.81 -8.16
CA GLY A 29 -8.44 -21.40 -9.46
C GLY A 29 -7.34 -20.64 -10.20
N VAL A 30 -6.93 -21.21 -11.33
CA VAL A 30 -5.85 -20.61 -12.10
C VAL A 30 -6.17 -19.19 -12.52
N ALA A 31 -7.39 -18.97 -13.03
CA ALA A 31 -7.77 -17.63 -13.46
C ALA A 31 -7.74 -16.64 -12.32
N GLU A 32 -8.19 -17.08 -11.15
CA GLU A 32 -8.18 -16.20 -9.98
C GLU A 32 -6.75 -15.88 -9.54
N LEU A 33 -5.87 -16.88 -9.65
CA LEU A 33 -4.47 -16.66 -9.31
C LEU A 33 -3.83 -15.68 -10.29
N GLU A 34 -4.18 -15.77 -11.55
CA GLU A 34 -3.66 -14.83 -12.54
C GLU A 34 -4.16 -13.42 -12.29
N GLU A 35 -5.44 -13.30 -11.95
CA GLU A 35 -5.99 -11.99 -11.59
C GLU A 35 -5.30 -11.43 -10.36
N ARG A 36 -4.96 -12.31 -9.43
CA ARG A 36 -4.27 -11.89 -8.23
C ARG A 36 -2.91 -11.31 -8.56
N ILE A 37 -2.21 -11.95 -9.49
CA ILE A 37 -0.91 -11.43 -9.92
C ILE A 37 -1.07 -10.05 -10.53
N GLU A 38 -2.06 -9.86 -11.39
CA GLU A 38 -2.28 -8.55 -11.99
C GLU A 38 -2.54 -7.49 -10.93
N GLY A 39 -3.35 -7.84 -9.94
CA GLY A 39 -3.63 -6.91 -8.85
C GLY A 39 -2.39 -6.60 -8.05
N LEU A 40 -1.55 -7.59 -7.81
CA LEU A 40 -0.32 -7.37 -7.07
C LEU A 40 0.66 -6.52 -7.86
N GLU A 41 0.72 -6.71 -9.16
CA GLU A 41 1.58 -5.88 -10.00
C GLU A 41 1.11 -4.43 -10.00
N ALA A 42 -0.20 -4.22 -10.05
CA ALA A 42 -0.75 -2.88 -9.97
C ALA A 42 -0.43 -2.26 -8.61
N GLU A 43 -0.48 -3.06 -7.56
CA GLU A 43 -0.15 -2.57 -6.23
C GLU A 43 1.32 -2.18 -6.12
N ILE A 44 2.19 -2.97 -6.72
CA ILE A 44 3.61 -2.63 -6.73
C ILE A 44 3.82 -1.29 -7.42
N ALA A 45 3.16 -1.09 -8.55
CA ALA A 45 3.28 0.18 -9.27
C ALA A 45 2.78 1.34 -8.42
N ARG A 46 1.67 1.13 -7.71
CA ARG A 46 1.10 2.17 -6.86
C ARG A 46 2.07 2.55 -5.74
N VAL A 47 2.67 1.54 -5.13
CA VAL A 47 3.61 1.77 -4.04
C VAL A 47 4.86 2.50 -4.55
N ARG A 48 5.35 2.07 -5.71
CA ARG A 48 6.53 2.72 -6.29
C ARG A 48 6.26 4.18 -6.61
N ALA A 49 5.05 4.48 -7.10
CA ALA A 49 4.68 5.87 -7.37
C ALA A 49 4.68 6.69 -6.08
N GLN A 50 4.21 6.10 -5.00
CA GLN A 50 4.20 6.81 -3.73
C GLN A 50 5.62 7.06 -3.21
N ILE A 51 6.48 6.07 -3.37
CA ILE A 51 7.88 6.25 -3.00
C ILE A 51 8.50 7.40 -3.78
N ALA A 52 8.24 7.42 -5.09
CA ALA A 52 8.79 8.48 -5.94
C ALA A 52 8.32 9.85 -5.49
N ARG A 53 7.03 9.95 -5.14
CA ARG A 53 6.49 11.22 -4.68
C ARG A 53 7.14 11.68 -3.39
N LYS A 54 7.34 10.75 -2.47
CA LYS A 54 7.96 11.10 -1.20
C LYS A 54 9.42 11.47 -1.37
N GLN A 55 10.11 10.78 -2.25
CA GLN A 55 11.52 11.11 -2.52
C GLN A 55 11.65 12.47 -3.19
N ALA A 56 10.73 12.77 -4.13
CA ALA A 56 10.74 14.07 -4.78
C ALA A 56 10.45 15.18 -3.78
N GLY A 57 9.49 14.96 -2.89
CA GLY A 57 9.19 15.94 -1.86
C GLY A 57 10.36 16.18 -0.93
N LYS A 58 11.02 15.09 -0.54
CA LYS A 58 12.18 15.22 0.33
C LYS A 58 13.32 15.95 -0.37
N ALA A 59 13.56 15.62 -1.63
CA ALA A 59 14.61 16.28 -2.39
C ALA A 59 14.34 17.76 -2.54
N ALA A 60 13.08 18.12 -2.79
CA ALA A 60 12.70 19.50 -2.90
C ALA A 60 12.91 20.26 -1.59
N ALA A 61 12.54 19.61 -0.48
CA ALA A 61 12.73 20.24 0.82
C ALA A 61 14.21 20.41 1.13
N ASP A 62 15.00 19.37 0.83
CA ASP A 62 16.45 19.46 1.06
C ASP A 62 17.06 20.56 0.23
N ALA A 63 16.61 20.72 -1.00
CA ALA A 63 17.15 21.78 -1.85
C ALA A 63 16.88 23.15 -1.27
N LEU A 64 15.71 23.33 -0.67
CA LEU A 64 15.38 24.61 -0.04
C LEU A 64 16.28 24.90 1.14
N PHE A 65 16.57 23.87 1.93
CA PHE A 65 17.34 24.07 3.16
C PHE A 65 18.85 24.09 2.92
N SER A 66 19.32 23.45 1.87
CA SER A 66 20.73 23.39 1.62
C SER A 66 21.19 24.41 0.59
N LYS A 67 20.31 25.33 0.25
CA LYS A 67 20.65 26.35 -0.71
C LYS A 67 21.80 27.19 -0.22
N PRO A 68 22.83 27.38 -1.02
CA PRO A 68 23.92 28.19 -0.62
C PRO A 68 23.45 29.63 -0.46
N GLY A 69 23.95 30.24 0.51
CA GLY A 69 23.55 31.55 0.98
C GLY A 69 23.79 32.70 0.10
#